data_f7beeca38336dac56545c5189ae59035
#
_entry.id   f7beeca38336dac56545c5189ae59035
#
_cell.length_a   1.000
_cell.length_b   1.000
_cell.length_c   1.000
_cell.angle_alpha   90.00
_cell.angle_beta   90.00
_cell.angle_gamma   90.00
#
_symmetry.space_group_name_H-M   'P 1'
#
loop_
_entity.id
_entity.type
_entity.pdbx_description
1 polymer ?
#
loop_
_entity_poly.entity_id
_entity_poly.type
_entity_poly.pdbx_seq_one_letter_code
_entity_poly.pdbx_strand_id
1 'polypeptide(L)'
;MGFFDSEIVQQEAKQLFEDYQSLMELGAKYGKFDVEGKKKYIEQMEELMERYRVFMKRFELSEDFSAQLTVQQLKTQLNQFGMTPQQMFDQMHATLERMKKELPDE
;
A
#
# COMPACT_ATOMS: atom_id res chain seq x y z
N MET A 1 -0.52 -21.23 16.75
CA MET A 1 -1.48 -20.25 16.22
C MET A 1 -0.96 -19.66 14.93
N GLY A 2 -1.82 -19.56 13.93
CA GLY A 2 -1.45 -19.00 12.65
C GLY A 2 -1.36 -17.48 12.72
N PHE A 3 -0.69 -16.90 11.73
CA PHE A 3 -0.53 -15.45 11.61
C PHE A 3 -1.89 -14.72 11.63
N PHE A 4 -2.87 -15.27 10.93
CA PHE A 4 -4.21 -14.65 10.84
C PHE A 4 -5.08 -14.90 12.07
N ASP A 5 -4.66 -15.76 12.99
CA ASP A 5 -5.45 -16.01 14.20
C ASP A 5 -5.26 -14.92 15.25
N SER A 6 -4.28 -14.04 15.05
CA SER A 6 -4.05 -12.90 15.94
C SER A 6 -5.09 -11.80 15.66
N GLU A 7 -5.79 -11.36 16.69
CA GLU A 7 -6.71 -10.24 16.58
C GLU A 7 -6.00 -8.96 16.15
N ILE A 8 -4.77 -8.77 16.62
CA ILE A 8 -3.96 -7.59 16.28
C ILE A 8 -3.71 -7.56 14.78
N VAL A 9 -3.32 -8.69 14.20
CA VAL A 9 -3.05 -8.79 12.76
C VAL A 9 -4.31 -8.56 11.95
N GLN A 10 -5.44 -9.13 12.38
CA GLN A 10 -6.72 -8.93 11.70
C GLN A 10 -7.14 -7.47 11.72
N GLN A 11 -6.96 -6.79 12.86
CA GLN A 11 -7.27 -5.37 12.98
C GLN A 11 -6.34 -4.52 12.13
N GLU A 12 -5.06 -4.85 12.08
CA GLU A 12 -4.10 -4.14 11.21
C GLU A 12 -4.49 -4.26 9.74
N ALA A 13 -4.83 -5.47 9.31
CA ALA A 13 -5.24 -5.69 7.92
C ALA A 13 -6.51 -4.91 7.58
N LYS A 14 -7.48 -4.92 8.49
CA LYS A 14 -8.74 -4.19 8.31
C LYS A 14 -8.47 -2.69 8.23
N GLN A 15 -7.63 -2.16 9.11
CA GLN A 15 -7.30 -0.74 9.14
C GLN A 15 -6.57 -0.31 7.87
N LEU A 16 -5.63 -1.12 7.40
CA LEU A 16 -4.94 -0.83 6.14
C LEU A 16 -5.91 -0.77 4.96
N PHE A 17 -6.85 -1.70 4.92
CA PHE A 17 -7.85 -1.75 3.86
C PHE A 17 -8.76 -0.52 3.90
N GLU A 18 -9.24 -0.15 5.09
CA GLU A 18 -10.08 1.03 5.27
C GLU A 18 -9.35 2.32 4.89
N ASP A 19 -8.09 2.43 5.33
CA ASP A 19 -7.27 3.61 5.01
C ASP A 19 -7.00 3.70 3.51
N TYR A 20 -6.74 2.56 2.87
CA TYR A 20 -6.56 2.50 1.42
C TYR A 20 -7.82 2.99 0.69
N GLN A 21 -8.99 2.50 1.10
CA GLN A 21 -10.25 2.91 0.48
C GLN A 21 -10.49 4.40 0.66
N SER A 22 -10.24 4.93 1.86
CA SER A 22 -10.42 6.36 2.14
C SER A 22 -9.51 7.21 1.25
N LEU A 23 -8.26 6.80 1.10
CA LEU A 23 -7.32 7.54 0.25
C LEU A 23 -7.66 7.43 -1.23
N MET A 24 -8.20 6.29 -1.67
CA MET A 24 -8.66 6.15 -3.05
C MET A 24 -9.82 7.09 -3.35
N GLU A 25 -10.75 7.24 -2.41
CA GLU A 25 -11.86 8.18 -2.55
C GLU A 25 -11.37 9.62 -2.61
N LEU A 26 -10.42 9.98 -1.74
CA LEU A 26 -9.81 11.31 -1.76
C LEU A 26 -9.02 11.55 -3.03
N GLY A 27 -8.38 10.51 -3.56
CA GLY A 27 -7.60 10.59 -4.80
C GLY A 27 -8.42 11.04 -6.00
N ALA A 28 -9.71 10.72 -6.02
CA ALA A 28 -10.60 11.17 -7.09
C ALA A 28 -10.74 12.70 -7.11
N LYS A 29 -10.47 13.36 -5.98
CA LYS A 29 -10.56 14.81 -5.84
C LYS A 29 -9.21 15.50 -5.82
N TYR A 30 -8.14 14.76 -6.04
CA TYR A 30 -6.76 15.26 -5.90
C TYR A 30 -6.53 16.52 -6.74
N GLY A 31 -7.02 16.55 -7.96
CA GLY A 31 -6.86 17.71 -8.84
C GLY A 31 -7.51 18.99 -8.34
N LYS A 32 -8.44 18.87 -7.39
CA LYS A 32 -9.14 20.02 -6.79
C LYS A 32 -8.47 20.51 -5.51
N PHE A 33 -7.48 19.79 -5.01
CA PHE A 33 -6.79 20.18 -3.79
C PHE A 33 -5.85 21.35 -4.05
N ASP A 34 -5.67 22.22 -3.04
CA ASP A 34 -4.59 23.20 -3.08
C ASP A 34 -3.24 22.51 -2.87
N VAL A 35 -2.16 23.28 -2.92
CA VAL A 35 -0.80 22.72 -2.80
C VAL A 35 -0.61 22.01 -1.46
N GLU A 36 -1.10 22.58 -0.38
CA GLU A 36 -1.00 21.96 0.95
C GLU A 36 -1.78 20.65 1.02
N GLY A 37 -2.99 20.63 0.45
CA GLY A 37 -3.80 19.43 0.40
C GLY A 37 -3.15 18.32 -0.42
N LYS A 38 -2.52 18.69 -1.54
CA LYS A 38 -1.79 17.73 -2.37
C LYS A 38 -0.59 17.15 -1.65
N LYS A 39 0.16 17.98 -0.93
CA LYS A 39 1.30 17.53 -0.14
C LYS A 39 0.85 16.54 0.94
N LYS A 40 -0.20 16.86 1.66
CA LYS A 40 -0.74 15.99 2.70
C LYS A 40 -1.20 14.65 2.13
N TYR A 41 -1.86 14.68 0.98
CA TYR A 41 -2.31 13.47 0.31
C TYR A 41 -1.13 12.56 -0.03
N ILE A 42 -0.08 13.15 -0.62
CA ILE A 42 1.12 12.39 -1.00
C ILE A 42 1.78 11.79 0.26
N GLU A 43 1.89 12.57 1.33
CA GLU A 43 2.48 12.09 2.59
C GLU A 43 1.69 10.92 3.17
N GLN A 44 0.36 11.00 3.14
CA GLN A 44 -0.50 9.93 3.62
C GLN A 44 -0.38 8.67 2.76
N MET A 45 -0.27 8.83 1.46
CA MET A 45 -0.05 7.70 0.56
C MET A 45 1.30 7.04 0.81
N GLU A 46 2.35 7.84 1.02
CA GLU A 46 3.68 7.30 1.34
C GLU A 46 3.66 6.53 2.64
N GLU A 47 3.02 7.08 3.66
CA GLU A 47 2.88 6.42 4.96
C GLU A 47 2.11 5.10 4.82
N LEU A 48 1.01 5.12 4.08
CA LEU A 48 0.21 3.92 3.85
C LEU A 48 1.00 2.86 3.10
N MET A 49 1.76 3.26 2.08
CA MET A 49 2.62 2.34 1.34
C MET A 49 3.65 1.68 2.25
N GLU A 50 4.27 2.46 3.14
CA GLU A 50 5.26 1.92 4.07
C GLU A 50 4.63 0.95 5.07
N ARG A 51 3.46 1.28 5.60
CA ARG A 51 2.72 0.38 6.48
C ARG A 51 2.35 -0.91 5.76
N TYR A 52 1.91 -0.79 4.51
CA TYR A 52 1.54 -1.94 3.69
C TYR A 52 2.75 -2.83 3.41
N ARG A 53 3.88 -2.21 3.08
CA ARG A 53 5.12 -2.93 2.81
C ARG A 53 5.59 -3.71 4.05
N VAL A 54 5.56 -3.07 5.22
CA VAL A 54 5.95 -3.72 6.48
C VAL A 54 4.99 -4.87 6.79
N PHE A 55 3.70 -4.66 6.63
CA PHE A 55 2.69 -5.71 6.86
C PHE A 55 2.92 -6.90 5.93
N MET A 56 3.14 -6.65 4.64
CA MET A 56 3.38 -7.72 3.67
C MET A 56 4.67 -8.48 3.98
N LYS A 57 5.70 -7.78 4.48
CA LYS A 57 6.95 -8.43 4.85
C LYS A 57 6.75 -9.38 6.03
N ARG A 58 6.01 -8.93 7.03
CA ARG A 58 5.66 -9.79 8.17
C ARG A 58 4.86 -11.00 7.70
N PHE A 59 3.97 -10.80 6.78
CA PHE A 59 3.13 -11.83 6.18
C PHE A 59 3.98 -12.87 5.44
N GLU A 60 4.94 -12.41 4.62
CA GLU A 60 5.83 -13.29 3.87
C GLU A 60 6.74 -14.10 4.80
N LEU A 61 7.13 -13.53 5.94
CA LEU A 61 8.00 -14.21 6.90
C LEU A 61 7.24 -15.14 7.84
N SER A 62 5.90 -15.16 7.77
CA SER A 62 5.09 -16.04 8.59
C SER A 62 5.29 -17.50 8.18
N GLU A 63 5.33 -18.38 9.17
CA GLU A 63 5.37 -19.82 8.96
C GLU A 63 3.97 -20.41 8.73
N ASP A 64 2.93 -19.61 8.85
CA ASP A 64 1.55 -20.04 8.65
C ASP A 64 1.34 -20.43 7.19
N PHE A 65 0.85 -21.63 6.97
CA PHE A 65 0.57 -22.16 5.64
C PHE A 65 -0.41 -21.29 4.88
N SER A 66 -1.46 -20.80 5.55
CA SER A 66 -2.47 -19.93 4.92
C SER A 66 -1.85 -18.62 4.43
N ALA A 67 -0.94 -18.04 5.23
CA ALA A 67 -0.24 -16.82 4.83
C ALA A 67 0.65 -17.08 3.62
N GLN A 68 1.41 -18.17 3.63
CA GLN A 68 2.27 -18.53 2.51
C GLN A 68 1.49 -18.75 1.23
N LEU A 69 0.35 -19.44 1.33
CA LEU A 69 -0.51 -19.69 0.18
C LEU A 69 -1.05 -18.38 -0.41
N THR A 70 -1.47 -17.45 0.46
CA THR A 70 -1.97 -16.15 0.01
C THR A 70 -0.89 -15.34 -0.70
N VAL A 71 0.34 -15.36 -0.16
CA VAL A 71 1.47 -14.69 -0.82
C VAL A 71 1.72 -15.28 -2.20
N GLN A 72 1.67 -16.59 -2.33
CA GLN A 72 1.86 -17.25 -3.63
C GLN A 72 0.75 -16.88 -4.62
N GLN A 73 -0.49 -16.80 -4.16
CA GLN A 73 -1.61 -16.38 -4.99
C GLN A 73 -1.42 -14.95 -5.48
N LEU A 74 -0.98 -14.05 -4.60
CA LEU A 74 -0.72 -12.66 -4.95
C LEU A 74 0.39 -12.57 -6.01
N LYS A 75 1.48 -13.30 -5.81
CA LYS A 75 2.59 -13.34 -6.77
C LYS A 75 2.13 -13.84 -8.13
N THR A 76 1.30 -14.89 -8.14
CA THR A 76 0.76 -15.45 -9.37
C THR A 76 -0.10 -14.43 -10.11
N GLN A 77 -0.98 -13.72 -9.38
CA GLN A 77 -1.83 -12.70 -9.98
C GLN A 77 -1.01 -11.55 -10.58
N LEU A 78 0.00 -11.08 -9.86
CA LEU A 78 0.87 -10.01 -10.35
C LEU A 78 1.69 -10.45 -11.56
N ASN A 79 2.15 -11.72 -11.57
CA ASN A 79 2.91 -12.26 -12.70
C ASN A 79 2.08 -12.29 -13.98
N GLN A 80 0.77 -12.44 -13.89
CA GLN A 80 -0.12 -12.39 -15.07
C GLN A 80 -0.06 -11.02 -15.74
N PHE A 81 0.26 -9.96 -14.97
CA PHE A 81 0.44 -8.59 -15.46
C PHE A 81 1.92 -8.26 -15.69
N GLY A 82 2.80 -9.27 -15.61
CA GLY A 82 4.23 -9.06 -15.79
C GLY A 82 4.92 -8.34 -14.64
N MET A 83 4.34 -8.38 -13.44
CA MET A 83 4.85 -7.66 -12.28
C MET A 83 5.15 -8.58 -11.12
N THR A 84 6.12 -8.17 -10.28
CA THR A 84 6.33 -8.75 -8.96
C THR A 84 5.80 -7.76 -7.91
N PRO A 85 5.57 -8.20 -6.65
CA PRO A 85 5.20 -7.26 -5.60
C PRO A 85 6.19 -6.12 -5.43
N GLN A 86 7.48 -6.40 -5.55
CA GLN A 86 8.53 -5.36 -5.44
C GLN A 86 8.39 -4.33 -6.56
N GLN A 87 8.16 -4.78 -7.79
CA GLN A 87 7.98 -3.89 -8.93
C GLN A 87 6.74 -3.01 -8.75
N MET A 88 5.67 -3.56 -8.19
CA MET A 88 4.47 -2.79 -7.90
C MET A 88 4.76 -1.64 -6.93
N PHE A 89 5.46 -1.94 -5.82
CA PHE A 89 5.84 -0.91 -4.86
C PHE A 89 6.78 0.11 -5.46
N ASP A 90 7.74 -0.33 -6.28
CA ASP A 90 8.67 0.58 -6.94
C ASP A 90 7.94 1.55 -7.88
N GLN A 91 6.95 1.06 -8.62
CA GLN A 91 6.14 1.92 -9.50
C GLN A 91 5.32 2.92 -8.72
N MET A 92 4.69 2.48 -7.61
CA MET A 92 3.93 3.38 -6.75
C MET A 92 4.82 4.46 -6.17
N HIS A 93 6.02 4.07 -5.70
CA HIS A 93 6.98 5.01 -5.15
C HIS A 93 7.43 6.02 -6.20
N ALA A 94 7.74 5.56 -7.40
CA ALA A 94 8.14 6.44 -8.50
C ALA A 94 7.02 7.42 -8.87
N THR A 95 5.78 6.95 -8.86
CA THR A 95 4.62 7.81 -9.14
C THR A 95 4.50 8.92 -8.10
N LEU A 96 4.63 8.58 -6.82
CA LEU A 96 4.55 9.56 -5.73
C LEU A 96 5.70 10.57 -5.79
N GLU A 97 6.90 10.11 -6.12
CA GLU A 97 8.05 11.01 -6.30
C GLU A 97 7.81 12.00 -7.45
N ARG A 98 7.25 11.52 -8.55
CA ARG A 98 6.89 12.40 -9.68
C ARG A 98 5.85 13.42 -9.27
N MET A 99 4.83 12.99 -8.52
CA MET A 99 3.78 13.90 -8.02
C MET A 99 4.37 14.99 -7.15
N LYS A 100 5.36 14.66 -6.31
CA LYS A 100 6.06 15.64 -5.48
C LYS A 100 6.79 16.66 -6.33
N LYS A 101 7.47 16.21 -7.39
CA LYS A 101 8.23 17.10 -8.28
C LYS A 101 7.33 18.05 -9.06
N GLU A 102 6.10 17.65 -9.33
CA GLU A 102 5.14 18.48 -10.04
C GLU A 102 4.50 19.54 -9.17
N LEU A 103 4.67 19.46 -7.84
CA LEU A 103 4.16 20.47 -6.94
C LEU A 103 5.00 21.75 -7.04
N PRO A 104 4.34 22.92 -7.04
CA PRO A 104 5.10 24.18 -7.05
C PRO A 104 5.88 24.36 -5.75
N ASP A 105 7.09 24.92 -5.87
CA ASP A 105 7.87 25.32 -4.72
C ASP A 105 7.23 26.56 -4.08
N GLU A 106 7.11 26.54 -2.77
CA GLU A 106 6.63 27.70 -2.01
C GLU A 106 7.78 28.51 -1.48
#